data_76a814033938079df589af284f0cd5b4
#
_entry.id   76a814033938079df589af284f0cd5b4
#
_cell.length_a   1.000
_cell.length_b   1.000
_cell.length_c   1.000
_cell.angle_alpha   90.00
_cell.angle_beta   90.00
_cell.angle_gamma   90.00
#
_symmetry.space_group_name_H-M   'P 1'
#
loop_
_entity.id
_entity.type
_entity.pdbx_description
1 polymer ?
#
loop_
_entity_poly.entity_id
_entity_poly.type
_entity_poly.pdbx_seq_one_letter_code
_entity_poly.pdbx_strand_id
1 'polypeptide(L)'
;MSRGLGDVYKRQLRGGPEPDTIEAVLDSIPPERREEARQVLESLLTGGELVRLSPELCWHREVFQKGLDILRTLCADHGAVTLAEVRDALDTTRKYALLFLEACDRRQITVREGDCRRLKLKFHD
;
A
#
# COMPACT_ATOMS: atom_id res chain seq x y z
N MET A 1 9.86 23.54 -15.20
CA MET A 1 10.19 22.51 -14.22
C MET A 1 9.10 22.35 -13.19
N SER A 2 8.57 21.21 -13.10
CA SER A 2 7.40 21.01 -12.27
C SER A 2 7.71 20.24 -10.98
N ARG A 3 8.85 20.56 -10.40
CA ARG A 3 9.24 19.89 -9.17
C ARG A 3 8.17 20.02 -8.08
N GLY A 4 7.59 21.21 -7.96
CA GLY A 4 6.53 21.43 -7.00
C GLY A 4 5.30 20.58 -7.28
N LEU A 5 5.00 20.37 -8.57
CA LEU A 5 3.86 19.57 -8.96
C LEU A 5 4.02 18.11 -8.49
N GLY A 6 5.19 17.54 -8.72
CA GLY A 6 5.44 16.18 -8.27
C GLY A 6 5.35 16.05 -6.77
N ASP A 7 5.88 17.03 -6.04
CA ASP A 7 5.83 17.01 -4.58
C ASP A 7 4.40 17.10 -4.06
N VAL A 8 3.56 17.92 -4.71
CA VAL A 8 2.16 18.04 -4.29
C VAL A 8 1.44 16.72 -4.44
N TYR A 9 1.61 16.06 -5.58
CA TYR A 9 0.93 14.79 -5.81
C TYR A 9 1.45 13.70 -4.91
N LYS A 10 2.75 13.67 -4.66
CA LYS A 10 3.32 12.71 -3.72
C LYS A 10 2.71 12.87 -2.34
N ARG A 11 2.57 14.11 -1.89
CA ARG A 11 2.01 14.37 -0.58
C ARG A 11 0.59 13.87 -0.46
N GLN A 12 -0.22 14.11 -1.49
CA GLN A 12 -1.60 13.65 -1.51
C GLN A 12 -1.69 12.13 -1.54
N LEU A 13 -0.80 11.50 -2.29
CA LEU A 13 -0.83 10.05 -2.45
C LEU A 13 -0.24 9.32 -1.26
N ARG A 14 0.56 9.99 -0.43
CA ARG A 14 1.12 9.35 0.75
C ARG A 14 0.06 8.92 1.74
N GLY A 15 -0.80 9.81 2.13
CA GLY A 15 -2.00 9.58 2.92
C GLY A 15 -1.95 8.66 4.14
N GLY A 16 -0.85 7.99 4.40
CA GLY A 16 -0.76 7.06 5.52
C GLY A 16 -1.53 5.77 5.26
N PRO A 17 -1.96 5.07 6.33
CA PRO A 17 -2.61 3.77 6.16
C PRO A 17 -4.02 3.82 5.58
N GLU A 18 -4.60 4.99 5.44
CA GLU A 18 -5.97 5.13 4.91
C GLU A 18 -5.99 6.20 3.83
N PRO A 19 -5.35 5.97 2.68
CA PRO A 19 -5.29 6.96 1.63
C PRO A 19 -6.61 7.06 0.87
N ASP A 20 -6.80 8.20 0.21
CA ASP A 20 -7.90 8.34 -0.73
C ASP A 20 -7.64 7.46 -1.96
N THR A 21 -8.71 7.16 -2.70
CA THR A 21 -8.56 6.45 -3.95
C THR A 21 -7.79 7.30 -4.94
N ILE A 22 -7.15 6.64 -5.91
CA ILE A 22 -6.45 7.34 -6.98
C ILE A 22 -7.41 8.27 -7.71
N GLU A 23 -8.62 7.81 -7.95
CA GLU A 23 -9.62 8.59 -8.66
C GLU A 23 -9.99 9.84 -7.88
N ALA A 24 -10.16 9.73 -6.56
CA ALA A 24 -10.48 10.88 -5.73
C ALA A 24 -9.36 11.91 -5.75
N VAL A 25 -8.11 11.43 -5.71
CA VAL A 25 -6.97 12.34 -5.78
C VAL A 25 -6.93 13.06 -7.13
N LEU A 26 -7.14 12.32 -8.22
CA LEU A 26 -7.13 12.91 -9.55
C LEU A 26 -8.28 13.92 -9.73
N ASP A 27 -9.45 13.61 -9.15
CA ASP A 27 -10.59 14.52 -9.24
C ASP A 27 -10.34 15.84 -8.52
N SER A 28 -9.47 15.84 -7.52
CA SER A 28 -9.12 17.06 -6.81
C SER A 28 -8.16 17.95 -7.62
N ILE A 29 -7.63 17.45 -8.73
CA ILE A 29 -6.67 18.14 -9.56
C ILE A 29 -7.41 18.77 -10.74
N PRO A 30 -7.09 20.03 -11.12
CA PRO A 30 -7.74 20.65 -12.26
C PRO A 30 -7.69 19.77 -13.51
N PRO A 31 -8.78 19.71 -14.29
CA PRO A 31 -8.83 18.81 -15.45
C PRO A 31 -7.67 19.00 -16.43
N GLU A 32 -7.20 20.21 -16.60
CA GLU A 32 -6.12 20.49 -17.55
C GLU A 32 -4.79 19.93 -17.07
N ARG A 33 -4.68 19.53 -15.82
CA ARG A 33 -3.44 18.98 -15.26
C ARG A 33 -3.54 17.48 -14.92
N ARG A 34 -4.68 16.87 -15.18
CA ARG A 34 -4.87 15.47 -14.80
C ARG A 34 -3.98 14.51 -15.56
N GLU A 35 -3.73 14.80 -16.84
CA GLU A 35 -2.86 13.93 -17.61
C GLU A 35 -1.44 13.95 -17.06
N GLU A 36 -0.97 15.14 -16.68
CA GLU A 36 0.34 15.28 -16.07
C GLU A 36 0.39 14.52 -14.74
N ALA A 37 -0.68 14.62 -13.96
CA ALA A 37 -0.77 13.92 -12.68
C ALA A 37 -0.73 12.41 -12.86
N ARG A 38 -1.39 11.89 -13.91
CA ARG A 38 -1.34 10.47 -14.20
C ARG A 38 0.07 10.03 -14.54
N GLN A 39 0.80 10.84 -15.27
CA GLN A 39 2.19 10.54 -15.61
C GLN A 39 3.06 10.50 -14.36
N VAL A 40 2.83 11.43 -13.44
CA VAL A 40 3.56 11.43 -12.16
C VAL A 40 3.23 10.15 -11.39
N LEU A 41 1.96 9.78 -11.33
CA LEU A 41 1.53 8.56 -10.66
C LEU A 41 2.22 7.33 -11.24
N GLU A 42 2.24 7.21 -12.57
CA GLU A 42 2.90 6.08 -13.21
C GLU A 42 4.38 6.04 -12.89
N SER A 43 5.02 7.21 -12.86
CA SER A 43 6.41 7.30 -12.52
C SER A 43 6.68 6.82 -11.08
N LEU A 44 5.81 7.21 -10.14
CA LEU A 44 5.96 6.79 -8.75
C LEU A 44 5.76 5.30 -8.58
N LEU A 45 4.81 4.73 -9.31
CA LEU A 45 4.56 3.29 -9.28
C LEU A 45 5.74 2.53 -9.88
N THR A 46 6.22 2.99 -11.03
CA THR A 46 7.33 2.34 -11.71
C THR A 46 8.61 2.43 -10.87
N GLY A 47 8.81 3.56 -10.21
CA GLY A 47 9.99 3.76 -9.37
C GLY A 47 9.91 3.12 -8.00
N GLY A 48 8.75 2.56 -7.64
CA GLY A 48 8.60 1.86 -6.38
C GLY A 48 8.29 2.75 -5.18
N GLU A 49 8.09 4.04 -5.38
CA GLU A 49 7.70 4.92 -4.28
C GLU A 49 6.27 4.69 -3.83
N LEU A 50 5.41 4.26 -4.74
CA LEU A 50 4.05 3.86 -4.43
C LEU A 50 3.88 2.38 -4.74
N VAL A 51 3.09 1.72 -3.93
CA VAL A 51 2.77 0.30 -4.08
C VAL A 51 1.27 0.19 -4.28
N ARG A 52 0.86 -0.43 -5.38
CA ARG A 52 -0.56 -0.58 -5.66
C ARG A 52 -1.15 -1.69 -4.80
N LEU A 53 -2.12 -1.34 -3.96
CA LEU A 53 -2.84 -2.33 -3.16
C LEU A 53 -4.01 -2.92 -3.92
N SER A 54 -4.65 -2.12 -4.77
CA SER A 54 -5.77 -2.52 -5.59
C SER A 54 -5.76 -1.61 -6.81
N PRO A 55 -6.60 -1.87 -7.81
CA PRO A 55 -6.66 -0.96 -8.96
C PRO A 55 -6.94 0.49 -8.60
N GLU A 56 -7.54 0.72 -7.42
CA GLU A 56 -7.97 2.06 -7.01
C GLU A 56 -7.14 2.69 -5.91
N LEU A 57 -6.29 1.93 -5.24
CA LEU A 57 -5.61 2.40 -4.04
C LEU A 57 -4.12 2.07 -4.09
N CYS A 58 -3.33 3.04 -3.63
CA CYS A 58 -1.89 2.86 -3.50
C CYS A 58 -1.47 3.26 -2.10
N TRP A 59 -0.43 2.61 -1.59
CA TRP A 59 0.24 3.00 -0.36
C TRP A 59 1.62 3.53 -0.71
N HIS A 60 2.09 4.52 0.04
CA HIS A 60 3.49 4.90 -0.04
C HIS A 60 4.34 3.72 0.43
N ARG A 61 5.51 3.56 -0.18
CA ARG A 61 6.35 2.39 0.13
C ARG A 61 6.71 2.30 1.61
N GLU A 62 6.80 3.45 2.29
CA GLU A 62 7.11 3.43 3.72
C GLU A 62 5.99 2.79 4.53
N VAL A 63 4.75 3.06 4.16
CA VAL A 63 3.61 2.43 4.82
C VAL A 63 3.58 0.94 4.51
N PHE A 64 3.84 0.58 3.27
CA PHE A 64 3.88 -0.81 2.86
C PHE A 64 5.00 -1.56 3.59
N GLN A 65 6.17 -0.94 3.69
CA GLN A 65 7.31 -1.55 4.38
C GLN A 65 7.00 -1.72 5.86
N LYS A 66 6.34 -0.74 6.48
CA LYS A 66 5.92 -0.87 7.86
C LYS A 66 5.00 -2.08 8.04
N GLY A 67 4.10 -2.27 7.08
CA GLY A 67 3.22 -3.44 7.11
C GLY A 67 4.00 -4.74 7.02
N LEU A 68 5.02 -4.79 6.16
CA LEU A 68 5.86 -5.99 6.05
C LEU A 68 6.61 -6.27 7.35
N ASP A 69 7.12 -5.24 7.99
CA ASP A 69 7.81 -5.41 9.28
C ASP A 69 6.86 -5.96 10.33
N ILE A 70 5.63 -5.47 10.35
CA ILE A 70 4.61 -5.97 11.26
C ILE A 70 4.32 -7.44 10.98
N LEU A 71 4.20 -7.81 9.71
CA LEU A 71 3.98 -9.22 9.35
C LEU A 71 5.11 -10.09 9.85
N ARG A 72 6.36 -9.66 9.67
CA ARG A 72 7.50 -10.45 10.13
C ARG A 72 7.46 -10.64 11.64
N THR A 73 7.16 -9.57 12.36
CA THR A 73 7.11 -9.63 13.82
C THR A 73 6.01 -10.56 14.30
N LEU A 74 4.80 -10.40 13.76
CA LEU A 74 3.67 -11.21 14.19
C LEU A 74 3.84 -12.68 13.80
N CYS A 75 4.36 -12.92 12.60
CA CYS A 75 4.58 -14.29 12.16
C CYS A 75 5.70 -14.96 12.95
N ALA A 76 6.71 -14.21 13.35
CA ALA A 76 7.78 -14.76 14.18
C ALA A 76 7.24 -15.20 15.53
N ASP A 77 6.28 -14.45 16.10
CA ASP A 77 5.72 -14.77 17.40
C ASP A 77 4.69 -15.91 17.32
N HIS A 78 3.86 -15.89 16.29
CA HIS A 78 2.68 -16.77 16.24
C HIS A 78 2.66 -17.72 15.06
N GLY A 79 3.59 -17.60 14.15
CA GLY A 79 3.62 -18.42 12.94
C GLY A 79 2.67 -17.96 11.86
N ALA A 80 1.63 -17.23 12.21
CA ALA A 80 0.64 -16.72 11.27
C ALA A 80 0.00 -15.48 11.85
N VAL A 81 -0.68 -14.71 11.01
CA VAL A 81 -1.38 -13.50 11.44
C VAL A 81 -2.82 -13.54 10.95
N THR A 82 -3.71 -12.91 11.72
CA THR A 82 -5.08 -12.71 11.30
C THR A 82 -5.24 -11.29 10.75
N LEU A 83 -6.34 -11.09 10.02
CA LEU A 83 -6.65 -9.76 9.51
C LEU A 83 -6.78 -8.75 10.66
N ALA A 84 -7.42 -9.16 11.76
CA ALA A 84 -7.63 -8.27 12.90
C ALA A 84 -6.30 -7.84 13.51
N GLU A 85 -5.35 -8.76 13.63
CA GLU A 85 -4.04 -8.43 14.17
C GLU A 85 -3.30 -7.41 13.31
N VAL A 86 -3.36 -7.57 12.00
CA VAL A 86 -2.72 -6.64 11.09
C VAL A 86 -3.42 -5.28 11.13
N ARG A 87 -4.75 -5.29 11.14
CA ARG A 87 -5.52 -4.06 11.22
C ARG A 87 -5.14 -3.25 12.46
N ASP A 88 -5.07 -3.92 13.60
CA ASP A 88 -4.78 -3.25 14.86
C ASP A 88 -3.33 -2.75 14.90
N ALA A 89 -2.40 -3.56 14.42
CA ALA A 89 -0.99 -3.19 14.46
C ALA A 89 -0.67 -2.03 13.51
N LEU A 90 -1.38 -1.95 12.38
CA LEU A 90 -1.21 -0.85 11.44
C LEU A 90 -2.06 0.36 11.80
N ASP A 91 -2.94 0.22 12.78
CA ASP A 91 -3.85 1.29 13.18
C ASP A 91 -4.67 1.78 11.98
N THR A 92 -5.27 0.83 11.28
CA THR A 92 -6.07 1.12 10.09
C THR A 92 -7.41 0.41 10.18
N THR A 93 -8.19 0.44 9.11
CA THR A 93 -9.48 -0.23 9.06
C THR A 93 -9.35 -1.61 8.45
N ARG A 94 -10.40 -2.41 8.63
CA ARG A 94 -10.46 -3.75 8.06
C ARG A 94 -10.26 -3.72 6.54
N LYS A 95 -10.84 -2.72 5.87
CA LYS A 95 -10.74 -2.59 4.42
C LYS A 95 -9.29 -2.50 3.96
N TYR A 96 -8.54 -1.59 4.56
CA TYR A 96 -7.15 -1.37 4.13
C TYR A 96 -6.24 -2.52 4.54
N ALA A 97 -6.47 -3.10 5.73
CA ALA A 97 -5.70 -4.25 6.16
C ALA A 97 -5.91 -5.43 5.21
N LEU A 98 -7.15 -5.65 4.78
CA LEU A 98 -7.45 -6.72 3.84
C LEU A 98 -6.77 -6.48 2.50
N LEU A 99 -6.86 -5.26 1.99
CA LEU A 99 -6.22 -4.93 0.72
C LEU A 99 -4.71 -5.12 0.79
N PHE A 100 -4.11 -4.75 1.91
CA PHE A 100 -2.68 -4.96 2.12
C PHE A 100 -2.33 -6.45 2.06
N LEU A 101 -3.08 -7.26 2.79
CA LEU A 101 -2.83 -8.70 2.82
C LEU A 101 -3.03 -9.33 1.44
N GLU A 102 -4.06 -8.90 0.72
CA GLU A 102 -4.29 -9.41 -0.63
C GLU A 102 -3.17 -9.01 -1.58
N ALA A 103 -2.63 -7.82 -1.42
CA ALA A 103 -1.48 -7.39 -2.22
C ALA A 103 -0.26 -8.25 -1.89
N CYS A 104 -0.06 -8.57 -0.61
CA CYS A 104 1.03 -9.46 -0.21
C CYS A 104 0.85 -10.85 -0.80
N ASP A 105 -0.39 -11.36 -0.83
CA ASP A 105 -0.66 -12.65 -1.44
C ASP A 105 -0.29 -12.65 -2.93
N ARG A 106 -0.68 -11.59 -3.64
CA ARG A 106 -0.37 -11.49 -5.08
C ARG A 106 1.13 -11.39 -5.34
N ARG A 107 1.85 -10.73 -4.44
CA ARG A 107 3.30 -10.58 -4.55
C ARG A 107 4.05 -11.80 -4.04
N GLN A 108 3.31 -12.79 -3.57
CA GLN A 108 3.88 -14.03 -3.03
C GLN A 108 4.73 -13.79 -1.80
N ILE A 109 4.41 -12.77 -1.04
CA ILE A 109 5.03 -12.51 0.25
C ILE A 109 4.36 -13.36 1.31
N THR A 110 3.05 -13.53 1.21
CA THR A 110 2.26 -14.31 2.15
C THR A 110 1.48 -15.39 1.45
N VAL A 111 1.05 -16.38 2.24
CA VAL A 111 0.17 -17.46 1.79
C VAL A 111 -1.04 -17.44 2.69
N ARG A 112 -2.23 -17.43 2.09
CA ARG A 112 -3.46 -17.48 2.84
C ARG A 112 -3.76 -18.92 3.25
N GLU A 113 -4.08 -19.10 4.54
CA GLU A 113 -4.51 -20.38 5.08
C GLU A 113 -5.74 -20.14 5.93
N GLY A 114 -6.92 -20.40 5.37
CA GLY A 114 -8.17 -20.10 6.06
C GLY A 114 -8.29 -18.61 6.31
N ASP A 115 -8.41 -18.23 7.57
CA ASP A 115 -8.52 -16.83 7.97
C ASP A 115 -7.17 -16.20 8.30
N CYS A 116 -6.09 -16.95 8.16
CA CYS A 116 -4.76 -16.51 8.55
C CYS A 116 -3.86 -16.37 7.34
N ARG A 117 -2.78 -15.62 7.51
CA ARG A 117 -1.69 -15.55 6.53
C ARG A 117 -0.40 -15.96 7.18
N ARG A 118 0.45 -16.62 6.42
CA ARG A 118 1.80 -16.96 6.83
C ARG A 118 2.77 -16.40 5.81
N LEU A 119 3.98 -16.07 6.26
CA LEU A 119 5.02 -15.65 5.34
C LEU A 119 5.49 -16.84 4.52
N LYS A 120 5.74 -16.62 3.24
CA LYS A 120 6.33 -17.66 2.41
C LYS A 120 7.77 -17.88 2.81
N LEU A 121 8.20 -19.14 2.75
CA LEU A 121 9.56 -19.48 3.12
C LEU A 121 10.59 -18.81 2.22
N LYS A 122 10.22 -18.51 0.99
CA LYS A 122 11.13 -17.87 0.05
C LYS A 122 11.27 -16.38 0.26
N PHE A 123 10.43 -15.79 1.09
CA PHE A 123 10.45 -14.35 1.28
C PHE A 123 11.63 -13.97 2.17
N HIS A 124 12.55 -13.23 1.59
CA HIS A 124 13.68 -12.65 2.31
C HIS A 124 13.61 -11.15 2.13
N ASP A 125 14.13 -10.43 3.05
CA ASP A 125 14.05 -8.96 3.03
C ASP A 125 14.57 -8.31 1.76
#